data_e2ed288c40dbab0973ec3603df03d84b
#
_entry.id   e2ed288c40dbab0973ec3603df03d84b
#
_cell.length_a   1.000
_cell.length_b   1.000
_cell.length_c   1.000
_cell.angle_alpha   90.00
_cell.angle_beta   90.00
_cell.angle_gamma   90.00
#
_symmetry.space_group_name_H-M   'P 1'
#
loop_
_entity.id
_entity.type
_entity.pdbx_description
1 polymer ?
#
loop_
_entity_poly.entity_id
_entity_poly.type
_entity_poly.pdbx_seq_one_letter_code
_entity_poly.pdbx_strand_id
1 'polypeptide(L)'
;SPELFWHAAYRSKVKSAFELVVSALRVVRAAPDTARRTAQISAKLGQPLYLHRDPNGYPETGDAWINTGSILARINFGLALAAGREPGVSLAAWERQQGLDTLPRDAQADGVIRAILGGEVSPDTRRVLESGVNPLRSAAPDSASRAPMTPPGLERIVGLALGAPEFQRR
;
A
#
# COMPACT_ATOMS: atom_id res chain seq x y z
N SER A 1 12.88 -16.22 24.77
CA SER A 1 11.84 -17.05 24.18
C SER A 1 11.64 -16.69 22.72
N PRO A 2 11.48 -17.65 21.79
CA PRO A 2 11.20 -17.36 20.38
C PRO A 2 10.02 -16.42 20.17
N GLU A 3 8.98 -16.54 20.99
CA GLU A 3 7.78 -15.70 20.94
C GLU A 3 8.09 -14.23 21.18
N LEU A 4 8.93 -13.90 22.18
CA LEU A 4 9.34 -12.52 22.45
C LEU A 4 10.12 -11.91 21.28
N PHE A 5 10.96 -12.72 20.63
CA PHE A 5 11.69 -12.28 19.42
C PHE A 5 10.74 -11.96 18.28
N TRP A 6 9.76 -12.84 18.01
CA TRP A 6 8.78 -12.61 16.95
C TRP A 6 7.93 -11.38 17.17
N HIS A 7 7.42 -11.20 18.39
CA HIS A 7 6.64 -10.00 18.75
C HIS A 7 7.44 -8.71 18.59
N ALA A 8 8.71 -8.70 18.98
CA ALA A 8 9.57 -7.52 18.85
C ALA A 8 10.00 -7.24 17.41
N ALA A 9 10.19 -8.29 16.60
CA ALA A 9 10.67 -8.17 15.22
C ALA A 9 9.53 -7.98 14.21
N TYR A 10 8.32 -8.46 14.50
CA TYR A 10 7.19 -8.41 13.58
C TYR A 10 6.80 -6.97 13.25
N ARG A 11 6.80 -6.64 11.96
CA ARG A 11 6.48 -5.30 11.45
C ARG A 11 7.30 -4.16 12.06
N SER A 12 8.51 -4.44 12.51
CA SER A 12 9.40 -3.42 13.09
C SER A 12 10.15 -2.62 12.03
N LYS A 13 10.43 -3.20 10.87
CA LYS A 13 11.23 -2.60 9.80
C LYS A 13 10.36 -2.01 8.70
N VAL A 14 10.61 -0.75 8.35
CA VAL A 14 9.97 -0.11 7.19
C VAL A 14 10.51 -0.70 5.90
N LYS A 15 9.62 -1.05 4.98
CA LYS A 15 10.00 -1.52 3.65
C LYS A 15 10.70 -0.42 2.85
N SER A 16 11.80 -0.76 2.20
CA SER A 16 12.39 0.08 1.16
C SER A 16 11.39 0.29 0.00
N ALA A 17 11.69 1.20 -0.92
CA ALA A 17 10.80 1.41 -2.07
C ALA A 17 10.66 0.15 -2.94
N PHE A 18 11.76 -0.56 -3.17
CA PHE A 18 11.73 -1.83 -3.91
C PHE A 18 10.90 -2.91 -3.21
N GLU A 19 11.09 -3.08 -1.90
CA GLU A 19 10.32 -4.05 -1.10
C GLU A 19 8.83 -3.76 -1.12
N LEU A 20 8.45 -2.47 -1.03
CA LEU A 20 7.06 -2.05 -1.12
C LEU A 20 6.45 -2.42 -2.47
N VAL A 21 7.12 -2.05 -3.58
CA VAL A 21 6.63 -2.33 -4.93
C VAL A 21 6.45 -3.83 -5.13
N VAL A 22 7.47 -4.62 -4.80
CA VAL A 22 7.41 -6.09 -4.96
C VAL A 22 6.33 -6.70 -4.06
N SER A 23 6.20 -6.24 -2.81
CA SER A 23 5.15 -6.71 -1.90
C SER A 23 3.75 -6.41 -2.44
N ALA A 24 3.54 -5.19 -2.97
CA ALA A 24 2.25 -4.79 -3.53
C ALA A 24 1.89 -5.61 -4.78
N LEU A 25 2.82 -5.76 -5.72
CA LEU A 25 2.61 -6.56 -6.92
C LEU A 25 2.32 -8.04 -6.60
N ARG A 26 3.01 -8.60 -5.60
CA ARG A 26 2.78 -9.99 -5.15
C ARG A 26 1.42 -10.18 -4.52
N VAL A 27 0.99 -9.27 -3.65
CA VAL A 27 -0.30 -9.41 -2.95
C VAL A 27 -1.48 -9.31 -3.91
N VAL A 28 -1.39 -8.47 -4.94
CA VAL A 28 -2.42 -8.39 -6.00
C VAL A 28 -2.21 -9.40 -7.13
N ARG A 29 -1.23 -10.30 -6.99
CA ARG A 29 -0.91 -11.34 -7.98
C ARG A 29 -0.69 -10.79 -9.39
N ALA A 30 0.03 -9.68 -9.48
CA ALA A 30 0.40 -9.08 -10.75
C ALA A 30 1.16 -10.09 -11.64
N ALA A 31 0.91 -10.03 -12.94
CA ALA A 31 1.68 -10.81 -13.90
C ALA A 31 3.15 -10.39 -13.87
N PRO A 32 4.09 -11.33 -14.06
CA PRO A 32 5.52 -11.02 -14.10
C PRO A 32 5.81 -9.93 -15.14
N ASP A 33 6.54 -8.91 -14.73
CA ASP A 33 6.97 -7.83 -15.62
C ASP A 33 8.35 -8.14 -16.20
N THR A 34 8.39 -8.40 -17.49
CA THR A 34 9.64 -8.58 -18.25
C THR A 34 10.18 -7.25 -18.78
N ALA A 35 9.42 -6.16 -18.65
CA ALA A 35 9.81 -4.81 -19.00
C ALA A 35 10.43 -4.08 -17.78
N ARG A 36 11.06 -2.95 -18.01
CA ARG A 36 11.73 -2.16 -16.95
C ARG A 36 10.79 -1.41 -16.00
N ARG A 37 9.48 -1.68 -16.03
CA ARG A 37 8.46 -0.88 -15.32
C ARG A 37 8.55 -0.98 -13.81
N THR A 38 8.67 -2.19 -13.26
CA THR A 38 8.86 -2.39 -11.82
C THR A 38 10.09 -1.64 -11.30
N ALA A 39 11.18 -1.66 -12.05
CA ALA A 39 12.38 -0.89 -11.74
C ALA A 39 12.14 0.62 -11.81
N GLN A 40 11.36 1.10 -12.80
CA GLN A 40 11.00 2.51 -12.94
C GLN A 40 10.08 2.99 -11.79
N ILE A 41 9.13 2.16 -11.35
CA ILE A 41 8.28 2.47 -10.19
C ILE A 41 9.14 2.59 -8.93
N SER A 42 10.05 1.65 -8.70
CA SER A 42 10.99 1.71 -7.59
C SER A 42 11.85 2.98 -7.62
N ALA A 43 12.32 3.37 -8.81
CA ALA A 43 13.07 4.62 -9.00
C ALA A 43 12.24 5.87 -8.67
N LYS A 44 10.98 5.93 -9.11
CA LYS A 44 10.04 7.02 -8.78
C LYS A 44 9.77 7.13 -7.28
N LEU A 45 9.83 6.01 -6.56
CA LEU A 45 9.69 5.98 -5.12
C LEU A 45 11.02 6.22 -4.37
N GLY A 46 12.08 6.63 -5.07
CA GLY A 46 13.36 7.03 -4.49
C GLY A 46 14.43 5.92 -4.44
N GLN A 47 14.20 4.77 -5.08
CA GLN A 47 15.19 3.68 -5.12
C GLN A 47 15.43 3.21 -6.56
N PRO A 48 16.18 3.98 -7.39
CA PRO A 48 16.60 3.52 -8.70
C PRO A 48 17.57 2.36 -8.58
N LEU A 49 17.20 1.20 -9.11
CA LEU A 49 18.01 -0.02 -9.01
C LEU A 49 19.32 0.17 -9.79
N TYR A 50 20.45 -0.24 -9.19
CA TYR A 50 21.81 -0.15 -9.74
C TYR A 50 22.33 1.27 -10.00
N LEU A 51 21.65 2.32 -9.57
CA LEU A 51 22.05 3.72 -9.79
C LEU A 51 22.43 4.45 -8.49
N HIS A 52 22.62 3.72 -7.40
CA HIS A 52 23.14 4.31 -6.17
C HIS A 52 24.62 4.71 -6.36
N ARG A 53 24.94 5.96 -5.99
CA ARG A 53 26.28 6.51 -6.25
C ARG A 53 27.29 6.13 -5.18
N ASP A 54 26.82 5.93 -3.95
CA ASP A 54 27.69 5.64 -2.82
C ASP A 54 27.97 4.14 -2.71
N PRO A 55 29.21 3.74 -2.38
CA PRO A 55 29.59 2.33 -2.30
C PRO A 55 28.88 1.56 -1.18
N ASN A 56 28.31 2.25 -0.21
CA ASN A 56 27.59 1.65 0.94
C ASN A 56 26.21 1.09 0.57
N GLY A 57 25.72 1.34 -0.65
CA GLY A 57 24.38 0.94 -1.06
C GLY A 57 23.27 1.82 -0.44
N TYR A 58 22.02 1.39 -0.64
CA TYR A 58 20.87 2.08 -0.08
C TYR A 58 20.77 1.90 1.44
N PRO A 59 20.26 2.91 2.16
CA PRO A 59 20.10 2.82 3.62
C PRO A 59 19.22 1.63 4.03
N GLU A 60 19.62 0.94 5.09
CA GLU A 60 18.85 -0.16 5.67
C GLU A 60 17.90 0.29 6.78
N THR A 61 18.05 1.52 7.28
CA THR A 61 17.24 2.10 8.36
C THR A 61 15.93 2.67 7.84
N GLY A 62 14.84 2.46 8.57
CA GLY A 62 13.50 2.90 8.20
C GLY A 62 13.37 4.41 8.01
N ASP A 63 14.07 5.19 8.82
CA ASP A 63 13.98 6.65 8.82
C ASP A 63 14.42 7.27 7.49
N ALA A 64 15.35 6.64 6.80
CA ALA A 64 15.81 7.10 5.49
C ALA A 64 14.71 6.96 4.41
N TRP A 65 13.73 6.11 4.63
CA TRP A 65 12.64 5.82 3.69
C TRP A 65 11.34 6.56 4.01
N ILE A 66 11.26 7.23 5.17
CA ILE A 66 10.05 7.92 5.62
C ILE A 66 10.31 9.42 5.71
N ASN A 67 9.80 10.15 4.74
CA ASN A 67 9.59 11.58 4.80
C ASN A 67 8.21 11.89 4.20
N THR A 68 7.70 13.09 4.40
CA THR A 68 6.35 13.47 3.95
C THR A 68 6.13 13.20 2.46
N GLY A 69 7.13 13.52 1.61
CA GLY A 69 7.04 13.27 0.16
C GLY A 69 7.02 11.80 -0.19
N SER A 70 7.83 10.98 0.48
CA SER A 70 7.87 9.54 0.23
C SER A 70 6.59 8.83 0.70
N ILE A 71 6.01 9.24 1.82
CA ILE A 71 4.72 8.70 2.31
C ILE A 71 3.62 8.99 1.28
N LEU A 72 3.52 10.23 0.80
CA LEU A 72 2.54 10.60 -0.22
C LEU A 72 2.75 9.82 -1.52
N ALA A 73 3.99 9.67 -1.98
CA ALA A 73 4.31 8.89 -3.17
C ALA A 73 3.91 7.41 -3.02
N ARG A 74 4.13 6.81 -1.86
CA ARG A 74 3.76 5.42 -1.54
C ARG A 74 2.24 5.20 -1.54
N ILE A 75 1.48 6.12 -0.93
CA ILE A 75 0.01 6.07 -0.96
C ILE A 75 -0.50 6.24 -2.39
N ASN A 76 0.04 7.20 -3.14
CA ASN A 76 -0.33 7.42 -4.53
C ASN A 76 0.00 6.21 -5.42
N PHE A 77 1.11 5.53 -5.17
CA PHE A 77 1.43 4.26 -5.84
C PHE A 77 0.38 3.19 -5.55
N GLY A 78 -0.01 2.99 -4.29
CA GLY A 78 -1.07 2.04 -3.91
C GLY A 78 -2.40 2.34 -4.62
N LEU A 79 -2.80 3.60 -4.65
CA LEU A 79 -4.01 4.05 -5.35
C LEU A 79 -3.91 3.87 -6.87
N ALA A 80 -2.75 4.14 -7.48
CA ALA A 80 -2.52 3.94 -8.91
C ALA A 80 -2.57 2.46 -9.30
N LEU A 81 -1.97 1.59 -8.46
CA LEU A 81 -1.99 0.15 -8.65
C LEU A 81 -3.43 -0.40 -8.60
N ALA A 82 -4.19 0.00 -7.58
CA ALA A 82 -5.57 -0.40 -7.41
C ALA A 82 -6.47 0.11 -8.57
N ALA A 83 -6.20 1.31 -9.09
CA ALA A 83 -6.89 1.88 -10.25
C ALA A 83 -6.49 1.24 -11.60
N GLY A 84 -5.70 0.16 -11.59
CA GLY A 84 -5.27 -0.53 -12.82
C GLY A 84 -4.34 0.30 -13.71
N ARG A 85 -3.72 1.37 -13.18
CA ARG A 85 -2.81 2.22 -13.96
C ARG A 85 -1.43 1.59 -14.13
N GLU A 86 -1.17 0.52 -13.38
CA GLU A 86 0.07 -0.23 -13.50
C GLU A 86 -0.17 -1.47 -14.35
N PRO A 87 0.61 -1.70 -15.40
CA PRO A 87 0.41 -2.83 -16.31
C PRO A 87 0.69 -4.18 -15.65
N GLY A 88 -0.01 -5.21 -16.14
CA GLY A 88 0.10 -6.55 -15.59
C GLY A 88 -0.75 -6.77 -14.32
N VAL A 89 -1.48 -5.75 -13.87
CA VAL A 89 -2.39 -5.84 -12.72
C VAL A 89 -3.84 -5.89 -13.20
N SER A 90 -4.54 -6.94 -12.82
CA SER A 90 -6.00 -7.04 -13.00
C SER A 90 -6.66 -7.10 -11.63
N LEU A 91 -6.98 -5.94 -11.07
CA LEU A 91 -7.59 -5.87 -9.76
C LEU A 91 -8.90 -6.64 -9.71
N ALA A 92 -9.75 -6.50 -10.72
CA ALA A 92 -11.02 -7.23 -10.78
C ALA A 92 -10.86 -8.77 -10.78
N ALA A 93 -9.80 -9.30 -11.40
CA ALA A 93 -9.50 -10.72 -11.32
C ALA A 93 -9.04 -11.14 -9.91
N TRP A 94 -8.21 -10.31 -9.28
CA TRP A 94 -7.77 -10.54 -7.91
C TRP A 94 -8.92 -10.44 -6.90
N GLU A 95 -9.79 -9.45 -7.04
CA GLU A 95 -10.99 -9.28 -6.19
C GLU A 95 -11.88 -10.52 -6.22
N ARG A 96 -12.14 -11.06 -7.42
CA ARG A 96 -12.90 -12.32 -7.58
C ARG A 96 -12.19 -13.51 -6.93
N GLN A 97 -10.86 -13.62 -7.10
CA GLN A 97 -10.10 -14.71 -6.47
C GLN A 97 -10.11 -14.64 -4.93
N GLN A 98 -10.23 -13.45 -4.38
CA GLN A 98 -10.34 -13.22 -2.94
C GLN A 98 -11.80 -13.27 -2.45
N GLY A 99 -12.78 -13.39 -3.35
CA GLY A 99 -14.21 -13.35 -3.02
C GLY A 99 -14.69 -11.99 -2.50
N LEU A 100 -13.96 -10.91 -2.82
CA LEU A 100 -14.24 -9.57 -2.31
C LEU A 100 -15.38 -8.89 -3.08
N ASP A 101 -15.55 -9.23 -4.33
CA ASP A 101 -16.58 -8.71 -5.22
C ASP A 101 -18.00 -9.16 -4.81
N THR A 102 -18.12 -10.27 -4.11
CA THR A 102 -19.39 -10.81 -3.60
C THR A 102 -19.73 -10.31 -2.20
N LEU A 103 -18.80 -9.66 -1.51
CA LEU A 103 -19.03 -9.15 -0.17
C LEU A 103 -19.96 -7.93 -0.18
N PRO A 104 -20.88 -7.82 0.79
CA PRO A 104 -21.61 -6.59 1.02
C PRO A 104 -20.64 -5.45 1.37
N ARG A 105 -21.03 -4.22 1.04
CA ARG A 105 -20.12 -3.07 1.12
C ARG A 105 -19.53 -2.81 2.49
N ASP A 106 -20.27 -3.04 3.52
CA ASP A 106 -19.84 -2.92 4.92
C ASP A 106 -18.79 -3.97 5.32
N ALA A 107 -18.77 -5.14 4.67
CA ALA A 107 -17.81 -6.20 4.88
C ALA A 107 -16.55 -6.10 4.00
N GLN A 108 -16.55 -5.23 2.97
CA GLN A 108 -15.44 -5.13 2.03
C GLN A 108 -14.14 -4.66 2.69
N ALA A 109 -14.22 -3.69 3.63
CA ALA A 109 -13.05 -3.22 4.37
C ALA A 109 -12.40 -4.34 5.16
N ASP A 110 -13.17 -5.16 5.86
CA ASP A 110 -12.68 -6.33 6.59
C ASP A 110 -12.09 -7.39 5.66
N GLY A 111 -12.70 -7.60 4.51
CA GLY A 111 -12.17 -8.50 3.48
C GLY A 111 -10.79 -8.06 3.00
N VAL A 112 -10.62 -6.78 2.68
CA VAL A 112 -9.34 -6.20 2.24
C VAL A 112 -8.30 -6.24 3.37
N ILE A 113 -8.69 -5.93 4.61
CA ILE A 113 -7.81 -6.03 5.78
C ILE A 113 -7.24 -7.45 5.91
N ARG A 114 -8.08 -8.48 5.78
CA ARG A 114 -7.62 -9.87 5.82
C ARG A 114 -6.71 -10.22 4.64
N ALA A 115 -7.09 -9.82 3.43
CA ALA A 115 -6.38 -10.20 2.21
C ALA A 115 -5.02 -9.50 2.06
N ILE A 116 -4.89 -8.26 2.51
CA ILE A 116 -3.69 -7.42 2.29
C ILE A 116 -2.89 -7.21 3.57
N LEU A 117 -3.55 -7.00 4.72
CA LEU A 117 -2.92 -6.58 5.96
C LEU A 117 -2.80 -7.70 7.01
N GLY A 118 -3.28 -8.91 6.70
CA GLY A 118 -3.16 -10.06 7.58
C GLY A 118 -4.15 -10.08 8.75
N GLY A 119 -5.18 -9.23 8.72
CA GLY A 119 -6.29 -9.23 9.67
C GLY A 119 -6.17 -8.22 10.82
N GLU A 120 -4.96 -7.84 11.21
CA GLU A 120 -4.72 -6.91 12.32
C GLU A 120 -4.30 -5.52 11.80
N VAL A 121 -5.07 -4.51 12.18
CA VAL A 121 -4.81 -3.11 11.85
C VAL A 121 -5.16 -2.19 13.02
N SER A 122 -4.55 -1.02 13.05
CA SER A 122 -4.89 0.03 14.02
C SER A 122 -6.33 0.53 13.81
N PRO A 123 -7.00 1.04 14.87
CA PRO A 123 -8.33 1.65 14.75
C PRO A 123 -8.36 2.80 13.72
N ASP A 124 -7.28 3.55 13.59
CA ASP A 124 -7.17 4.65 12.64
C ASP A 124 -7.10 4.15 11.20
N THR A 125 -6.30 3.12 10.93
CA THR A 125 -6.26 2.47 9.61
C THR A 125 -7.64 1.90 9.25
N ARG A 126 -8.32 1.22 10.15
CA ARG A 126 -9.68 0.72 9.94
C ARG A 126 -10.63 1.83 9.54
N ARG A 127 -10.65 2.92 10.30
CA ARG A 127 -11.51 4.09 10.02
C ARG A 127 -11.24 4.69 8.64
N VAL A 128 -9.97 4.79 8.24
CA VAL A 128 -9.58 5.27 6.91
C VAL A 128 -10.09 4.34 5.79
N LEU A 129 -9.99 3.03 5.97
CA LEU A 129 -10.47 2.06 4.98
C LEU A 129 -12.00 2.06 4.86
N GLU A 130 -12.71 2.15 5.97
CA GLU A 130 -14.18 2.22 6.00
C GLU A 130 -14.71 3.53 5.39
N SER A 131 -14.07 4.66 5.69
CA SER A 131 -14.45 5.97 5.14
C SER A 131 -13.99 6.19 3.70
N GLY A 132 -12.92 5.52 3.28
CA GLY A 132 -12.26 5.75 2.00
C GLY A 132 -11.62 7.14 1.84
N VAL A 133 -11.46 7.88 2.92
CA VAL A 133 -10.86 9.22 2.90
C VAL A 133 -9.35 9.12 3.05
N ASN A 134 -8.62 9.65 2.07
CA ASN A 134 -7.17 9.76 2.19
C ASN A 134 -6.81 10.85 3.21
N PRO A 135 -6.20 10.52 4.35
CA PRO A 135 -5.96 11.47 5.44
C PRO A 135 -5.03 12.62 5.03
N LEU A 136 -4.14 12.40 4.06
CA LEU A 136 -3.22 13.44 3.57
C LEU A 136 -3.90 14.46 2.64
N ARG A 137 -5.03 14.11 2.02
CA ARG A 137 -5.81 15.06 1.20
C ARG A 137 -6.78 15.87 2.03
N SER A 138 -7.21 15.35 3.16
CA SER A 138 -8.14 16.05 4.08
C SER A 138 -7.46 17.20 4.82
N ALA A 139 -6.13 17.22 4.88
CA ALA A 139 -5.35 18.28 5.52
C ALA A 139 -5.17 19.54 4.64
N ALA A 140 -5.62 19.54 3.39
CA ALA A 140 -5.59 20.72 2.53
C ALA A 140 -6.76 21.67 2.87
N PRO A 141 -6.50 22.97 3.14
CA PRO A 141 -7.53 23.91 3.65
C PRO A 141 -8.70 24.20 2.73
N ASP A 142 -8.60 23.84 1.44
CA ASP A 142 -9.60 24.17 0.42
C ASP A 142 -10.56 23.03 0.03
N SER A 143 -10.53 21.89 0.69
CA SER A 143 -11.42 20.77 0.36
C SER A 143 -12.63 20.65 1.28
N ALA A 144 -13.25 21.79 1.67
CA ALA A 144 -14.54 21.82 2.37
C ALA A 144 -15.74 21.44 1.47
N SER A 145 -15.53 20.67 0.43
CA SER A 145 -16.61 20.02 -0.29
C SER A 145 -16.99 18.75 0.45
N ARG A 146 -18.02 18.82 1.28
CA ARG A 146 -18.77 17.67 1.79
C ARG A 146 -19.37 16.95 0.58
N ALA A 147 -18.57 16.11 -0.08
CA ALA A 147 -19.12 15.11 -0.98
C ALA A 147 -20.03 14.19 -0.14
N PRO A 148 -21.21 13.78 -0.65
CA PRO A 148 -22.05 12.81 0.04
C PRO A 148 -21.21 11.60 0.37
N MET A 149 -21.33 11.06 1.58
CA MET A 149 -20.59 9.89 2.07
C MET A 149 -21.12 8.63 1.37
N THR A 150 -20.82 8.54 0.07
CA THR A 150 -20.97 7.26 -0.62
C THR A 150 -19.84 6.35 -0.14
N PRO A 151 -20.15 5.13 0.31
CA PRO A 151 -19.12 4.18 0.74
C PRO A 151 -18.04 4.05 -0.34
N PRO A 152 -16.76 3.98 0.04
CA PRO A 152 -15.67 3.89 -0.93
C PRO A 152 -15.82 2.63 -1.79
N GLY A 153 -15.51 2.74 -3.07
CA GLY A 153 -15.41 1.56 -3.93
C GLY A 153 -14.27 0.66 -3.48
N LEU A 154 -14.37 -0.65 -3.77
CA LEU A 154 -13.39 -1.67 -3.37
C LEU A 154 -11.98 -1.31 -3.83
N GLU A 155 -11.83 -0.82 -5.07
CA GLU A 155 -10.58 -0.29 -5.62
C GLU A 155 -9.91 0.74 -4.68
N ARG A 156 -10.70 1.66 -4.14
CA ARG A 156 -10.18 2.69 -3.25
C ARG A 156 -9.74 2.14 -1.91
N ILE A 157 -10.50 1.18 -1.36
CA ILE A 157 -10.13 0.49 -0.12
C ILE A 157 -8.82 -0.27 -0.30
N VAL A 158 -8.67 -1.00 -1.41
CA VAL A 158 -7.42 -1.71 -1.76
C VAL A 158 -6.24 -0.74 -1.88
N GLY A 159 -6.41 0.37 -2.61
CA GLY A 159 -5.36 1.37 -2.77
C GLY A 159 -4.91 2.00 -1.45
N LEU A 160 -5.84 2.30 -0.55
CA LEU A 160 -5.55 2.82 0.78
C LEU A 160 -4.89 1.76 1.67
N ALA A 161 -5.31 0.49 1.58
CA ALA A 161 -4.69 -0.61 2.32
C ALA A 161 -3.21 -0.81 1.92
N LEU A 162 -2.88 -0.72 0.63
CA LEU A 162 -1.49 -0.77 0.14
C LEU A 162 -0.66 0.43 0.62
N GLY A 163 -1.31 1.57 0.89
CA GLY A 163 -0.69 2.75 1.48
C GLY A 163 -0.65 2.76 3.01
N ALA A 164 -1.31 1.81 3.69
CA ALA A 164 -1.44 1.78 5.13
C ALA A 164 -0.09 1.55 5.85
N PRO A 165 0.11 2.11 7.06
CA PRO A 165 1.33 1.91 7.83
C PRO A 165 1.68 0.44 8.07
N GLU A 166 0.68 -0.42 8.26
CA GLU A 166 0.85 -1.85 8.47
C GLU A 166 1.39 -2.55 7.21
N PHE A 167 0.99 -2.10 6.02
CA PHE A 167 1.55 -2.63 4.77
C PHE A 167 2.95 -2.11 4.50
N GLN A 168 3.30 -0.91 4.98
CA GLN A 168 4.61 -0.29 4.79
C GLN A 168 5.72 -0.97 5.61
N ARG A 169 5.37 -1.85 6.54
CA ARG A 169 6.31 -2.53 7.45
C ARG A 169 6.39 -4.03 7.16
N ARG A 170 7.49 -4.65 7.61
CA ARG A 170 7.77 -6.09 7.57
C ARG A 170 8.41 -6.56 8.86
#